data_9535c9afbee1c5b5ea0b992ae9c778a8
#
_entry.id   9535c9afbee1c5b5ea0b992ae9c778a8
#
_cell.length_a   1.000
_cell.length_b   1.000
_cell.length_c   1.000
_cell.angle_alpha   90.00
_cell.angle_beta   90.00
_cell.angle_gamma   90.00
#
_symmetry.space_group_name_H-M   'P 1'
#
loop_
_entity.id
_entity.type
_entity.pdbx_description
1 polymer ?
#
loop_
_entity_poly.entity_id
_entity_poly.type
_entity_poly.pdbx_seq_one_letter_code
_entity_poly.pdbx_strand_id
1 'polypeptide(L)'
;MDTMFSLQTILDLARRQSDSAATNLTKLNAEHTRATSTLSMLMKYRDEYQARFRQNAASYMDASALRNFQEFMLKLEEAIEQQRKLVARAAHDRDAGLSEWRARQRQVKAFD
;
A
#
# COMPACT_ATOMS: atom_id res chain seq x y z
N MET A 1 -1.26 44.70 -18.90
CA MET A 1 -0.17 43.75 -19.12
C MET A 1 0.16 42.95 -17.87
N ASP A 2 0.34 43.61 -16.75
CA ASP A 2 0.70 42.94 -15.50
C ASP A 2 -0.36 41.93 -15.03
N THR A 3 -1.65 42.23 -15.23
CA THR A 3 -2.73 41.32 -14.84
C THR A 3 -2.71 40.03 -15.64
N MET A 4 -2.48 40.08 -16.96
CA MET A 4 -2.41 38.91 -17.80
C MET A 4 -1.17 38.07 -17.47
N PHE A 5 -0.03 38.72 -17.20
CA PHE A 5 1.19 38.03 -16.78
C PHE A 5 0.99 37.31 -15.45
N SER A 6 0.32 37.95 -14.48
CA SER A 6 0.02 37.39 -13.17
C SER A 6 -0.91 36.17 -13.28
N LEU A 7 -1.93 36.23 -14.14
CA LEU A 7 -2.84 35.09 -14.37
C LEU A 7 -2.11 33.93 -14.99
N GLN A 8 -1.22 34.18 -15.96
CA GLN A 8 -0.42 33.13 -16.57
C GLN A 8 0.50 32.46 -15.55
N THR A 9 1.13 33.25 -14.69
CA THR A 9 2.00 32.75 -13.63
C THR A 9 1.22 31.88 -12.64
N ILE A 10 0.01 32.32 -12.26
CA ILE A 10 -0.87 31.57 -11.35
C ILE A 10 -1.29 30.25 -11.99
N LEU A 11 -1.66 30.27 -13.27
CA LEU A 11 -2.03 29.05 -14.01
C LEU A 11 -0.86 28.08 -14.09
N ASP A 12 0.34 28.57 -14.43
CA ASP A 12 1.54 27.74 -14.50
C ASP A 12 1.85 27.10 -13.15
N LEU A 13 1.71 27.86 -12.05
CA LEU A 13 1.89 27.34 -10.71
C LEU A 13 0.85 26.26 -10.39
N ALA A 14 -0.41 26.51 -10.73
CA ALA A 14 -1.48 25.53 -10.52
C ALA A 14 -1.22 24.22 -11.27
N ARG A 15 -0.74 24.32 -12.51
CA ARG A 15 -0.38 23.13 -13.31
C ARG A 15 0.78 22.37 -12.70
N ARG A 16 1.81 23.05 -12.21
CA ARG A 16 2.94 22.41 -11.54
C ARG A 16 2.52 21.69 -10.27
N GLN A 17 1.62 22.31 -9.50
CA GLN A 17 1.08 21.69 -8.28
C GLN A 17 0.25 20.45 -8.61
N SER A 18 -0.54 20.52 -9.70
CA SER A 18 -1.31 19.37 -10.18
C SER A 18 -0.40 18.23 -10.63
N ASP A 19 0.67 18.54 -11.37
CA ASP A 19 1.64 17.56 -11.83
C ASP A 19 2.37 16.89 -10.65
N SER A 20 2.74 17.67 -9.64
CA SER A 20 3.36 17.13 -8.42
C SER A 20 2.41 16.21 -7.68
N ALA A 21 1.14 16.60 -7.58
CA ALA A 21 0.12 15.78 -6.92
C ALA A 21 -0.12 14.47 -7.69
N ALA A 22 -0.09 14.52 -9.03
CA ALA A 22 -0.22 13.32 -9.87
C ALA A 22 0.97 12.38 -9.66
N THR A 23 2.19 12.91 -9.62
CA THR A 23 3.39 12.12 -9.35
C THR A 23 3.34 11.47 -7.97
N ASN A 24 2.93 12.23 -6.97
CA ASN A 24 2.76 11.70 -5.61
C ASN A 24 1.70 10.59 -5.56
N LEU A 25 0.58 10.77 -6.25
CA LEU A 25 -0.48 9.75 -6.31
C LEU A 25 0.03 8.46 -6.96
N THR A 26 0.80 8.56 -8.03
CA THR A 26 1.41 7.40 -8.69
C THR A 26 2.30 6.62 -7.70
N LYS A 27 3.10 7.34 -6.92
CA LYS A 27 3.97 6.74 -5.90
C LYS A 27 3.12 6.04 -4.82
N LEU A 28 2.07 6.70 -4.33
CA LEU A 28 1.21 6.15 -3.30
C LEU A 28 0.44 4.92 -3.79
N ASN A 29 0.01 4.91 -5.05
CA ASN A 29 -0.61 3.73 -5.67
C ASN A 29 0.37 2.56 -5.74
N ALA A 30 1.61 2.81 -6.11
CA ALA A 30 2.65 1.78 -6.16
C ALA A 30 2.95 1.20 -4.78
N GLU A 31 3.00 2.04 -3.76
CA GLU A 31 3.21 1.60 -2.37
C GLU A 31 2.07 0.73 -1.88
N HIS A 32 0.83 1.10 -2.19
CA HIS A 32 -0.35 0.31 -1.83
C HIS A 32 -0.32 -1.05 -2.53
N THR A 33 -0.03 -1.09 -3.81
CA THR A 33 0.07 -2.32 -4.59
C THR A 33 1.14 -3.24 -4.01
N ARG A 34 2.30 -2.69 -3.65
CA ARG A 34 3.40 -3.45 -3.06
C ARG A 34 3.01 -4.03 -1.70
N ALA A 35 2.36 -3.23 -0.86
CA ALA A 35 1.91 -3.68 0.46
C ALA A 35 0.88 -4.80 0.33
N THR A 36 -0.07 -4.68 -0.60
CA THR A 36 -1.09 -5.68 -0.87
C THR A 36 -0.47 -6.98 -1.39
N SER A 37 0.50 -6.88 -2.29
CA SER A 37 1.21 -8.05 -2.83
C SER A 37 1.97 -8.78 -1.73
N THR A 38 2.64 -8.05 -0.84
CA THR A 38 3.36 -8.65 0.29
C THR A 38 2.40 -9.38 1.21
N LEU A 39 1.23 -8.80 1.50
CA LEU A 39 0.21 -9.46 2.32
C LEU A 39 -0.24 -10.77 1.67
N SER A 40 -0.53 -10.73 0.37
CA SER A 40 -0.94 -11.94 -0.37
C SER A 40 0.11 -13.04 -0.30
N MET A 41 1.39 -12.68 -0.45
CA MET A 41 2.50 -13.63 -0.36
C MET A 41 2.60 -14.25 1.04
N LEU A 42 2.45 -13.44 2.09
CA LEU A 42 2.51 -13.93 3.47
C LEU A 42 1.36 -14.89 3.76
N MET A 43 0.15 -14.56 3.31
CA MET A 43 -1.03 -15.40 3.51
C MET A 43 -0.90 -16.72 2.74
N LYS A 44 -0.40 -16.67 1.51
CA LYS A 44 -0.14 -17.87 0.71
C LYS A 44 0.91 -18.75 1.37
N TYR A 45 1.97 -18.16 1.87
CA TYR A 45 3.03 -18.89 2.57
C TYR A 45 2.50 -19.57 3.82
N ARG A 46 1.66 -18.87 4.60
CA ARG A 46 0.99 -19.46 5.77
C ARG A 46 0.17 -20.67 5.38
N ASP A 47 -0.65 -20.56 4.34
CA ASP A 47 -1.54 -21.63 3.92
C ASP A 47 -0.75 -22.85 3.41
N GLU A 48 0.30 -22.61 2.65
CA GLU A 48 1.19 -23.69 2.16
C GLU A 48 1.92 -24.38 3.31
N TYR A 49 2.38 -23.61 4.29
CA TYR A 49 3.10 -24.15 5.44
C TYR A 49 2.16 -25.01 6.32
N GLN A 50 0.93 -24.55 6.53
CA GLN A 50 -0.09 -25.31 7.24
C GLN A 50 -0.41 -26.62 6.51
N ALA A 51 -0.54 -26.56 5.19
CA ALA A 51 -0.84 -27.76 4.39
C ALA A 51 0.28 -28.79 4.48
N ARG A 52 1.54 -28.34 4.39
CA ARG A 52 2.69 -29.23 4.54
C ARG A 52 2.76 -29.86 5.93
N PHE A 53 2.46 -29.07 6.96
CA PHE A 53 2.44 -29.58 8.32
C PHE A 53 1.38 -30.67 8.49
N ARG A 54 0.17 -30.47 7.98
CA ARG A 54 -0.91 -31.46 8.05
C ARG A 54 -0.53 -32.77 7.36
N GLN A 55 0.14 -32.69 6.22
CA GLN A 55 0.61 -33.87 5.48
C GLN A 55 1.68 -34.61 6.28
N ASN A 56 2.62 -33.91 6.89
CA ASN A 56 3.72 -34.50 7.63
C ASN A 56 3.28 -35.00 9.02
N ALA A 57 2.28 -34.39 9.62
CA ALA A 57 1.76 -34.81 10.94
C ALA A 57 1.20 -36.22 10.94
N ALA A 58 0.76 -36.69 9.79
CA ALA A 58 0.27 -38.10 9.65
C ALA A 58 1.39 -39.11 9.73
N SER A 59 2.66 -38.70 9.57
CA SER A 59 3.79 -39.62 9.53
C SER A 59 4.65 -39.61 10.78
N TYR A 60 5.27 -38.51 11.18
CA TYR A 60 6.18 -38.44 12.35
C TYR A 60 6.35 -37.02 12.82
N MET A 61 5.66 -36.64 13.88
CA MET A 61 5.95 -35.37 14.55
C MET A 61 6.27 -35.62 16.01
N ASP A 62 7.49 -35.29 16.43
CA ASP A 62 7.82 -35.26 17.83
C ASP A 62 7.33 -33.93 18.44
N ALA A 63 7.41 -33.84 19.78
CA ALA A 63 6.97 -32.66 20.51
C ALA A 63 7.76 -31.41 20.13
N SER A 64 9.04 -31.58 19.79
CA SER A 64 9.91 -30.47 19.39
C SER A 64 9.51 -29.90 18.04
N ALA A 65 9.21 -30.75 17.05
CA ALA A 65 8.75 -30.33 15.73
C ALA A 65 7.41 -29.59 15.81
N LEU A 66 6.48 -30.09 16.62
CA LEU A 66 5.20 -29.44 16.87
C LEU A 66 5.36 -28.07 17.47
N ARG A 67 6.24 -27.94 18.46
CA ARG A 67 6.51 -26.68 19.14
C ARG A 67 7.10 -25.65 18.18
N ASN A 68 8.08 -26.08 17.38
CA ASN A 68 8.69 -25.20 16.37
C ASN A 68 7.65 -24.71 15.35
N PHE A 69 6.74 -25.59 14.91
CA PHE A 69 5.67 -25.22 14.01
C PHE A 69 4.77 -24.15 14.65
N GLN A 70 4.35 -24.38 15.90
CA GLN A 70 3.46 -23.45 16.61
C GLN A 70 4.10 -22.08 16.77
N GLU A 71 5.38 -22.05 17.17
CA GLU A 71 6.13 -20.78 17.31
C GLU A 71 6.26 -20.05 15.99
N PHE A 72 6.57 -20.78 14.91
CA PHE A 72 6.69 -20.19 13.59
C PHE A 72 5.34 -19.62 13.11
N MET A 73 4.26 -20.37 13.33
CA MET A 73 2.92 -19.91 12.94
C MET A 73 2.51 -18.64 13.71
N LEU A 74 2.84 -18.55 14.98
CA LEU A 74 2.56 -17.33 15.75
C LEU A 74 3.27 -16.13 15.16
N LYS A 75 4.56 -16.28 14.84
CA LYS A 75 5.36 -15.20 14.24
C LYS A 75 4.82 -14.82 12.86
N LEU A 76 4.39 -15.79 12.08
CA LEU A 76 3.83 -15.56 10.75
C LEU A 76 2.49 -14.84 10.84
N GLU A 77 1.63 -15.23 11.79
CA GLU A 77 0.35 -14.53 12.02
C GLU A 77 0.58 -13.09 12.49
N GLU A 78 1.60 -12.85 13.32
CA GLU A 78 1.98 -11.49 13.72
C GLU A 78 2.44 -10.67 12.53
N ALA A 79 3.26 -11.25 11.65
CA ALA A 79 3.72 -10.59 10.43
C ALA A 79 2.55 -10.24 9.51
N ILE A 80 1.59 -11.16 9.36
CA ILE A 80 0.39 -10.93 8.55
C ILE A 80 -0.42 -9.77 9.12
N GLU A 81 -0.62 -9.75 10.44
CA GLU A 81 -1.36 -8.67 11.10
C GLU A 81 -0.68 -7.32 10.92
N GLN A 82 0.65 -7.28 11.09
CA GLN A 82 1.42 -6.05 10.83
C GLN A 82 1.29 -5.61 9.38
N GLN A 83 1.32 -6.55 8.45
CA GLN A 83 1.18 -6.23 7.03
C GLN A 83 -0.22 -5.72 6.69
N ARG A 84 -1.26 -6.25 7.35
CA ARG A 84 -2.63 -5.73 7.19
C ARG A 84 -2.72 -4.25 7.57
N LYS A 85 -2.05 -3.88 8.65
CA LYS A 85 -1.99 -2.48 9.09
C LYS A 85 -1.28 -1.60 8.08
N LEU A 86 -0.19 -2.10 7.49
CA LEU A 86 0.53 -1.38 6.44
C LEU A 86 -0.33 -1.18 5.19
N VAL A 87 -1.09 -2.20 4.79
CA VAL A 87 -2.03 -2.10 3.66
C VAL A 87 -3.09 -1.04 3.92
N ALA A 88 -3.68 -1.06 5.12
CA ALA A 88 -4.70 -0.10 5.50
C ALA A 88 -4.16 1.34 5.49
N ARG A 89 -2.94 1.53 6.00
CA ARG A 89 -2.28 2.83 6.00
C ARG A 89 -1.97 3.30 4.58
N ALA A 90 -1.46 2.40 3.74
CA ALA A 90 -1.17 2.72 2.34
C ALA A 90 -2.44 3.08 1.57
N ALA A 91 -3.56 2.41 1.83
CA ALA A 91 -4.85 2.74 1.24
C ALA A 91 -5.32 4.14 1.68
N HIS A 92 -5.18 4.46 2.96
CA HIS A 92 -5.53 5.77 3.49
C HIS A 92 -4.69 6.87 2.84
N ASP A 93 -3.38 6.66 2.74
CA ASP A 93 -2.46 7.61 2.12
C ASP A 93 -2.78 7.81 0.64
N ARG A 94 -3.09 6.73 -0.07
CA ARG A 94 -3.50 6.78 -1.49
C ARG A 94 -4.79 7.60 -1.64
N ASP A 95 -5.77 7.36 -0.79
CA ASP A 95 -7.04 8.09 -0.85
C ASP A 95 -6.84 9.59 -0.59
N ALA A 96 -5.97 9.94 0.35
CA ALA A 96 -5.59 11.33 0.61
C ALA A 96 -4.88 11.94 -0.61
N GLY A 97 -3.98 11.19 -1.23
CA GLY A 97 -3.29 11.63 -2.45
C GLY A 97 -4.24 11.83 -3.62
N LEU A 98 -5.25 10.99 -3.76
CA LEU A 98 -6.28 11.13 -4.79
C LEU A 98 -7.10 12.40 -4.57
N SER A 99 -7.51 12.66 -3.32
CA SER A 99 -8.25 13.87 -2.97
C SER A 99 -7.43 15.13 -3.27
N GLU A 100 -6.15 15.12 -2.93
CA GLU A 100 -5.24 16.24 -3.21
C GLU A 100 -5.11 16.49 -4.71
N TRP A 101 -4.89 15.42 -5.50
CA TRP A 101 -4.78 15.54 -6.94
C TRP A 101 -6.06 16.11 -7.55
N ARG A 102 -7.23 15.64 -7.11
CA ARG A 102 -8.51 16.14 -7.59
C ARG A 102 -8.70 17.63 -7.26
N ALA A 103 -8.28 18.05 -6.06
CA ALA A 103 -8.34 19.45 -5.65
C ALA A 103 -7.44 20.32 -6.55
N ARG A 104 -6.23 19.86 -6.86
CA ARG A 104 -5.30 20.58 -7.73
C ARG A 104 -5.83 20.65 -9.16
N GLN A 105 -6.47 19.60 -9.64
CA GLN A 105 -7.12 19.60 -10.96
C GLN A 105 -8.24 20.64 -11.04
N ARG A 106 -9.04 20.75 -9.98
CA ARG A 106 -10.10 21.78 -9.93
C ARG A 106 -9.53 23.18 -9.96
N GLN A 107 -8.40 23.41 -9.30
CA GLN A 107 -7.72 24.71 -9.33
C GLN A 107 -7.24 25.07 -10.74
N VAL A 108 -6.65 24.11 -11.46
CA VAL A 108 -6.23 24.33 -12.85
C VAL A 108 -7.43 24.72 -13.70
N LYS A 109 -8.55 24.00 -13.59
CA LYS A 109 -9.76 24.27 -14.36
C LYS A 109 -10.36 25.65 -14.03
N ALA A 110 -10.21 26.10 -12.79
CA ALA A 110 -10.72 27.42 -12.37
C ALA A 110 -9.99 28.56 -13.07
N PHE A 111 -8.73 28.39 -13.46
CA PHE A 111 -7.91 29.39 -14.14
C PHE A 111 -7.88 29.18 -15.67
N ASP A 112 -8.42 28.11 -16.16
CA ASP A 112 -8.43 27.77 -17.59
C ASP A 112 -9.68 28.34 -18.32
#